data_f7b18a0fe9ef85638baf56731e53c9c1
#
_entry.id   f7b18a0fe9ef85638baf56731e53c9c1
#
_cell.length_a   1.000
_cell.length_b   1.000
_cell.length_c   1.000
_cell.angle_alpha   90.00
_cell.angle_beta   90.00
_cell.angle_gamma   90.00
#
_symmetry.space_group_name_H-M   'P 1'
#
loop_
_entity.id
_entity.type
_entity.pdbx_description
1 polymer ?
#
loop_
_entity_poly.entity_id
_entity_poly.type
_entity_poly.pdbx_seq_one_letter_code
_entity_poly.pdbx_strand_id
1 'polypeptide(L)'
;MDIEHIKRMMDACYLAKRARDMLPPLPDGVMPSYIHYLDTIQALEQQGIRVKVSDISDALDLPRPGVTRTVKEMEAKGYLKKTAAPEDGRVTYLSITEAGRALHRRYDTEYFAVLAPYMEAIPDAEAESAIRTIEMFHRIMWERKNANEKR
;
A
#
# COMPACT_ATOMS: atom_id res chain seq x y z
N MET A 1 -6.37 1.67 28.40
CA MET A 1 -6.71 2.92 27.65
C MET A 1 -8.16 3.25 28.01
N ASP A 2 -8.43 4.46 28.46
CA ASP A 2 -9.78 4.91 28.77
C ASP A 2 -10.54 5.39 27.53
N ILE A 3 -11.83 5.68 27.70
CA ILE A 3 -12.72 6.09 26.60
C ILE A 3 -12.26 7.41 25.96
N GLU A 4 -11.74 8.32 26.76
CA GLU A 4 -11.29 9.64 26.26
C GLU A 4 -10.08 9.48 25.34
N HIS A 5 -9.12 8.64 25.69
CA HIS A 5 -7.97 8.35 24.81
C HIS A 5 -8.40 7.65 23.52
N ILE A 6 -9.41 6.77 23.59
CA ILE A 6 -9.95 6.12 22.37
C ILE A 6 -10.56 7.17 21.43
N LYS A 7 -11.36 8.10 21.95
CA LYS A 7 -11.93 9.20 21.15
C LYS A 7 -10.85 10.05 20.50
N ARG A 8 -9.84 10.48 21.27
CA ARG A 8 -8.71 11.27 20.76
C ARG A 8 -7.92 10.53 19.67
N MET A 9 -7.76 9.21 19.80
CA MET A 9 -7.18 8.40 18.72
C MET A 9 -8.02 8.42 17.45
N MET A 10 -9.36 8.33 17.57
CA MET A 10 -10.25 8.42 16.41
C MET A 10 -10.14 9.78 15.73
N ASP A 11 -10.10 10.86 16.50
CA ASP A 11 -9.92 12.22 15.98
C ASP A 11 -8.54 12.36 15.28
N ALA A 12 -7.48 11.80 15.86
CA ALA A 12 -6.17 11.77 15.23
C ALA A 12 -6.14 11.00 13.91
N CYS A 13 -6.84 9.86 13.82
CA CYS A 13 -7.01 9.11 12.57
C CYS A 13 -7.75 9.94 11.50
N TYR A 14 -8.76 10.71 11.90
CA TYR A 14 -9.47 11.61 11.01
C TYR A 14 -8.56 12.75 10.48
N LEU A 15 -7.71 13.32 11.36
CA LEU A 15 -6.72 14.31 10.96
C LEU A 15 -5.67 13.70 10.01
N ALA A 16 -5.19 12.48 10.28
CA ALA A 16 -4.25 11.78 9.41
C ALA A 16 -4.85 11.54 8.01
N LYS A 17 -6.14 11.18 7.92
CA LYS A 17 -6.84 11.09 6.63
C LYS A 17 -6.84 12.45 5.91
N ARG A 18 -7.18 13.53 6.59
CA ARG A 18 -7.17 14.88 6.00
C ARG A 18 -5.77 15.31 5.56
N ALA A 19 -4.73 14.98 6.33
CA ALA A 19 -3.35 15.24 5.93
C ALA A 19 -2.99 14.52 4.61
N ARG A 20 -3.41 13.27 4.46
CA ARG A 20 -3.25 12.54 3.19
C ARG A 20 -3.99 13.19 2.02
N ASP A 21 -5.17 13.75 2.26
CA ASP A 21 -5.96 14.43 1.23
C ASP A 21 -5.33 15.76 0.78
N MET A 22 -4.38 16.31 1.57
CA MET A 22 -3.60 17.51 1.24
C MET A 22 -2.28 17.21 0.51
N LEU A 23 -1.94 15.94 0.30
CA LEU A 23 -0.75 15.57 -0.47
C LEU A 23 -0.84 16.09 -1.91
N PRO A 24 0.30 16.41 -2.56
CA PRO A 24 0.30 16.83 -3.94
C PRO A 24 -0.42 15.83 -4.85
N PRO A 25 -1.09 16.26 -5.92
CA PRO A 25 -1.76 15.36 -6.84
C PRO A 25 -0.74 14.45 -7.54
N LEU A 26 -1.13 13.21 -7.75
CA LEU A 26 -0.38 12.27 -8.59
C LEU A 26 -0.51 12.65 -10.07
N PRO A 27 0.41 12.21 -10.94
CA PRO A 27 0.27 12.35 -12.37
C PRO A 27 -1.06 11.82 -12.88
N ASP A 28 -1.58 12.40 -13.98
CA ASP A 28 -2.85 12.00 -14.56
C ASP A 28 -2.92 10.48 -14.81
N GLY A 29 -4.01 9.88 -14.34
CA GLY A 29 -4.26 8.46 -14.51
C GLY A 29 -3.47 7.54 -13.56
N VAL A 30 -2.69 8.09 -12.62
CA VAL A 30 -2.03 7.31 -11.56
C VAL A 30 -2.87 7.36 -10.30
N MET A 31 -3.23 6.20 -9.78
CA MET A 31 -3.94 6.07 -8.52
C MET A 31 -2.94 5.84 -7.36
N PRO A 32 -3.18 6.40 -6.16
CA PRO A 32 -2.32 6.15 -4.99
C PRO A 32 -2.11 4.66 -4.69
N SER A 33 -3.12 3.84 -4.95
CA SER A 33 -3.02 2.39 -4.80
C SER A 33 -1.95 1.75 -5.69
N TYR A 34 -1.65 2.29 -6.87
CA TYR A 34 -0.63 1.73 -7.76
C TYR A 34 0.75 1.75 -7.12
N ILE A 35 1.08 2.79 -6.37
CA ILE A 35 2.35 2.90 -5.67
C ILE A 35 2.46 1.80 -4.60
N HIS A 36 1.43 1.61 -3.78
CA HIS A 36 1.41 0.52 -2.79
C HIS A 36 1.56 -0.86 -3.42
N TYR A 37 0.99 -1.07 -4.61
CA TYR A 37 1.16 -2.33 -5.34
C TYR A 37 2.59 -2.49 -5.85
N LEU A 38 3.20 -1.44 -6.39
CA LEU A 38 4.61 -1.46 -6.85
C LEU A 38 5.56 -1.72 -5.67
N ASP A 39 5.38 -1.03 -4.54
CA ASP A 39 6.16 -1.26 -3.31
C ASP A 39 6.06 -2.71 -2.86
N THR A 40 4.83 -3.24 -2.79
CA THR A 40 4.56 -4.61 -2.35
C THR A 40 5.20 -5.63 -3.28
N ILE A 41 5.04 -5.47 -4.60
CA ILE A 41 5.63 -6.37 -5.59
C ILE A 41 7.16 -6.34 -5.48
N GLN A 42 7.75 -5.15 -5.38
CA GLN A 42 9.19 -4.99 -5.25
C GLN A 42 9.74 -5.66 -3.98
N ALA A 43 9.06 -5.46 -2.85
CA ALA A 43 9.45 -6.10 -1.59
C ALA A 43 9.38 -7.63 -1.65
N LEU A 44 8.35 -8.19 -2.29
CA LEU A 44 8.22 -9.63 -2.51
C LEU A 44 9.28 -10.17 -3.47
N GLU A 45 9.56 -9.46 -4.57
CA GLU A 45 10.64 -9.82 -5.52
C GLU A 45 12.01 -9.83 -4.83
N GLN A 46 12.29 -8.87 -3.94
CA GLN A 46 13.53 -8.83 -3.15
C GLN A 46 13.68 -10.02 -2.19
N GLN A 47 12.57 -10.60 -1.75
CA GLN A 47 12.56 -11.84 -0.97
C GLN A 47 12.67 -13.11 -1.83
N GLY A 48 12.84 -12.98 -3.16
CA GLY A 48 12.92 -14.08 -4.10
C GLY A 48 11.56 -14.70 -4.47
N ILE A 49 10.46 -14.03 -4.16
CA ILE A 49 9.10 -14.52 -4.44
C ILE A 49 8.72 -14.18 -5.88
N ARG A 50 8.26 -15.18 -6.63
CA ARG A 50 7.58 -14.98 -7.92
C ARG A 50 6.14 -14.58 -7.66
N VAL A 51 5.87 -13.27 -7.79
CA VAL A 51 4.64 -12.66 -7.29
C VAL A 51 3.40 -13.06 -8.08
N LYS A 52 2.34 -13.41 -7.39
CA LYS A 52 0.98 -13.65 -7.91
C LYS A 52 0.00 -12.64 -7.33
N VAL A 53 -1.19 -12.55 -7.90
CA VAL A 53 -2.29 -11.72 -7.36
C VAL A 53 -2.61 -12.07 -5.89
N SER A 54 -2.57 -13.38 -5.55
CA SER A 54 -2.79 -13.81 -4.16
C SER A 54 -1.76 -13.26 -3.19
N ASP A 55 -0.49 -13.18 -3.58
CA ASP A 55 0.58 -12.70 -2.72
C ASP A 55 0.40 -11.20 -2.40
N ILE A 56 -0.05 -10.40 -3.38
CA ILE A 56 -0.40 -8.99 -3.17
C ILE A 56 -1.63 -8.86 -2.27
N SER A 57 -2.66 -9.68 -2.52
CA SER A 57 -3.89 -9.70 -1.71
C SER A 57 -3.58 -10.00 -0.24
N ASP A 58 -2.72 -10.98 0.01
CA ASP A 58 -2.34 -11.39 1.35
C ASP A 58 -1.45 -10.32 2.02
N ALA A 59 -0.48 -9.76 1.29
CA ALA A 59 0.43 -8.74 1.82
C ALA A 59 -0.27 -7.41 2.15
N LEU A 60 -1.26 -7.01 1.36
CA LEU A 60 -2.02 -5.77 1.55
C LEU A 60 -3.31 -5.95 2.35
N ASP A 61 -3.65 -7.17 2.73
CA ASP A 61 -4.92 -7.52 3.38
C ASP A 61 -6.15 -6.97 2.62
N LEU A 62 -6.15 -7.17 1.30
CA LEU A 62 -7.21 -6.70 0.40
C LEU A 62 -7.95 -7.86 -0.26
N PRO A 63 -9.26 -7.73 -0.50
CA PRO A 63 -10.03 -8.74 -1.22
C PRO A 63 -9.49 -8.98 -2.64
N ARG A 64 -9.28 -10.25 -3.00
CA ARG A 64 -8.75 -10.67 -4.33
C ARG A 64 -9.44 -10.03 -5.55
N PRO A 65 -10.78 -9.86 -5.58
CA PRO A 65 -11.44 -9.22 -6.72
C PRO A 65 -10.98 -7.78 -6.95
N GLY A 66 -10.78 -7.00 -5.88
CA GLY A 66 -10.25 -5.64 -5.94
C GLY A 66 -8.80 -5.62 -6.44
N VAL A 67 -7.96 -6.50 -5.90
CA VAL A 67 -6.56 -6.64 -6.33
C VAL A 67 -6.49 -7.03 -7.82
N THR A 68 -7.29 -8.01 -8.25
CA THR A 68 -7.33 -8.43 -9.65
C THR A 68 -7.69 -7.29 -10.59
N ARG A 69 -8.67 -6.44 -10.20
CA ARG A 69 -9.07 -5.29 -11.00
C ARG A 69 -7.93 -4.27 -11.11
N THR A 70 -7.32 -3.88 -9.99
CA THR A 70 -6.20 -2.93 -9.98
C THR A 70 -5.01 -3.45 -10.78
N VAL A 71 -4.67 -4.73 -10.65
CA VAL A 71 -3.59 -5.36 -11.46
C VAL A 71 -3.89 -5.30 -12.95
N LYS A 72 -5.15 -5.54 -13.38
CA LYS A 72 -5.55 -5.39 -14.79
C LYS A 72 -5.42 -3.95 -15.28
N GLU A 73 -5.80 -2.97 -14.48
CA GLU A 73 -5.66 -1.55 -14.79
C GLU A 73 -4.18 -1.17 -14.95
N MET A 74 -3.33 -1.60 -14.02
CA MET A 74 -1.88 -1.35 -14.06
C MET A 74 -1.21 -2.05 -15.26
N GLU A 75 -1.64 -3.26 -15.61
CA GLU A 75 -1.19 -3.96 -16.82
C GLU A 75 -1.59 -3.21 -18.09
N ALA A 76 -2.84 -2.77 -18.19
CA ALA A 76 -3.32 -1.99 -19.34
C ALA A 76 -2.57 -0.66 -19.51
N LYS A 77 -2.09 -0.06 -18.41
CA LYS A 77 -1.24 1.15 -18.40
C LYS A 77 0.24 0.85 -18.62
N GLY A 78 0.61 -0.43 -18.75
CA GLY A 78 1.98 -0.84 -19.00
C GLY A 78 2.90 -0.82 -17.77
N TYR A 79 2.38 -0.69 -16.55
CA TYR A 79 3.19 -0.69 -15.32
C TYR A 79 3.53 -2.10 -14.82
N LEU A 80 2.68 -3.07 -15.12
CA LEU A 80 2.87 -4.47 -14.78
C LEU A 80 2.82 -5.33 -16.05
N LYS A 81 3.47 -6.49 -15.97
CA LYS A 81 3.44 -7.53 -16.98
C LYS A 81 3.02 -8.84 -16.34
N LYS A 82 2.13 -9.57 -17.01
CA LYS A 82 1.76 -10.93 -16.66
C LYS A 82 2.53 -11.94 -17.49
N THR A 83 2.96 -13.01 -16.84
CA THR A 83 3.65 -14.13 -17.49
C THR A 83 3.05 -15.44 -16.96
N ALA A 84 2.59 -16.31 -17.87
CA ALA A 84 2.14 -17.64 -17.48
C ALA A 84 3.32 -18.44 -16.92
N ALA A 85 3.05 -19.26 -15.91
CA ALA A 85 4.07 -20.17 -15.39
C ALA A 85 4.36 -21.25 -16.45
N PRO A 86 5.64 -21.53 -16.77
CA PRO A 86 6.00 -22.57 -17.73
C PRO A 86 5.50 -23.97 -17.33
N GLU A 87 5.46 -24.21 -16.02
CA GLU A 87 5.09 -25.48 -15.39
C GLU A 87 3.57 -25.69 -15.27
N ASP A 88 2.80 -24.61 -15.19
CA ASP A 88 1.33 -24.65 -15.07
C ASP A 88 0.72 -23.35 -15.64
N GLY A 89 0.12 -23.44 -16.83
CA GLY A 89 -0.51 -22.30 -17.50
C GLY A 89 -1.69 -21.67 -16.74
N ARG A 90 -2.18 -22.29 -15.67
CA ARG A 90 -3.20 -21.72 -14.78
C ARG A 90 -2.61 -20.70 -13.81
N VAL A 91 -1.31 -20.76 -13.55
CA VAL A 91 -0.59 -19.85 -12.68
C VAL A 91 -0.03 -18.69 -13.51
N THR A 92 -0.31 -17.47 -13.06
CA THR A 92 0.19 -16.27 -13.70
C THR A 92 1.02 -15.47 -12.69
N TYR A 93 2.25 -15.17 -13.09
CA TYR A 93 3.15 -14.32 -12.34
C TYR A 93 3.08 -12.88 -12.82
N LEU A 94 3.33 -11.96 -11.89
CA LEU A 94 3.38 -10.53 -12.11
C LEU A 94 4.82 -10.05 -12.00
N SER A 95 5.21 -9.12 -12.83
CA SER A 95 6.49 -8.41 -12.72
C SER A 95 6.30 -6.93 -13.04
N ILE A 96 7.13 -6.09 -12.43
CA ILE A 96 7.14 -4.66 -12.69
C ILE A 96 7.86 -4.40 -14.01
N THR A 97 7.25 -3.65 -14.91
CA THR A 97 7.88 -3.19 -16.17
C THR A 97 8.85 -2.05 -15.91
N GLU A 98 9.63 -1.67 -16.93
CA GLU A 98 10.48 -0.47 -16.82
C GLU A 98 9.65 0.81 -16.59
N ALA A 99 8.48 0.93 -17.23
CA ALA A 99 7.55 2.02 -16.97
C ALA A 99 7.02 2.03 -15.52
N GLY A 100 6.73 0.86 -14.96
CA GLY A 100 6.35 0.72 -13.55
C GLY A 100 7.50 1.11 -12.61
N ARG A 101 8.73 0.68 -12.89
CA ARG A 101 9.92 1.06 -12.11
C ARG A 101 10.21 2.57 -12.21
N ALA A 102 10.03 3.15 -13.38
CA ALA A 102 10.17 4.61 -13.57
C ALA A 102 9.12 5.39 -12.77
N LEU A 103 7.86 4.93 -12.78
CA LEU A 103 6.80 5.51 -11.96
C LEU A 103 7.13 5.45 -10.46
N HIS A 104 7.61 4.29 -9.98
CA HIS A 104 8.00 4.10 -8.59
C HIS A 104 9.14 5.04 -8.18
N ARG A 105 10.24 5.07 -8.96
CA ARG A 105 11.36 6.00 -8.69
C ARG A 105 10.93 7.46 -8.68
N ARG A 106 10.09 7.85 -9.62
CA ARG A 106 9.57 9.22 -9.69
C ARG A 106 8.74 9.58 -8.47
N TYR A 107 7.94 8.64 -7.96
CA TYR A 107 7.16 8.84 -6.75
C TYR A 107 8.05 9.04 -5.53
N ASP A 108 9.09 8.22 -5.37
CA ASP A 108 10.04 8.38 -4.26
C ASP A 108 10.82 9.69 -4.35
N THR A 109 11.37 10.02 -5.54
CA THR A 109 12.30 11.13 -5.70
C THR A 109 11.63 12.49 -5.88
N GLU A 110 10.49 12.55 -6.59
CA GLU A 110 9.81 13.81 -6.90
C GLU A 110 8.67 14.11 -5.91
N TYR A 111 8.02 13.09 -5.37
CA TYR A 111 6.86 13.27 -4.51
C TYR A 111 7.24 13.29 -3.02
N PHE A 112 7.85 12.24 -2.51
CA PHE A 112 8.24 12.20 -1.10
C PHE A 112 9.44 13.08 -0.77
N ALA A 113 10.42 13.18 -1.65
CA ALA A 113 11.57 14.05 -1.44
C ALA A 113 11.17 15.53 -1.29
N VAL A 114 10.11 15.97 -1.99
CA VAL A 114 9.57 17.34 -1.84
C VAL A 114 8.92 17.55 -0.47
N LEU A 115 8.37 16.49 0.14
CA LEU A 115 7.74 16.58 1.46
C LEU A 115 8.75 16.51 2.61
N ALA A 116 9.91 15.88 2.40
CA ALA A 116 10.89 15.65 3.45
C ALA A 116 11.26 16.91 4.25
N PRO A 117 11.54 18.08 3.66
CA PRO A 117 11.86 19.29 4.41
C PRO A 117 10.73 19.77 5.34
N TYR A 118 9.48 19.52 4.97
CA TYR A 118 8.32 19.89 5.80
C TYR A 118 8.12 18.93 6.98
N MET A 119 8.67 17.72 6.90
CA MET A 119 8.58 16.69 7.94
C MET A 119 9.73 16.73 8.94
N GLU A 120 10.77 17.55 8.73
CA GLU A 120 11.93 17.68 9.63
C GLU A 120 11.56 18.05 11.08
N ALA A 121 10.40 18.68 11.29
CA ALA A 121 9.89 19.01 12.62
C ALA A 121 9.41 17.78 13.41
N ILE A 122 9.27 16.61 12.77
CA ILE A 122 8.84 15.37 13.41
C ILE A 122 10.08 14.49 13.61
N PRO A 123 10.50 14.24 14.88
CA PRO A 123 11.62 13.33 15.13
C PRO A 123 11.32 11.90 14.62
N ASP A 124 12.31 11.23 14.05
CA ASP A 124 12.16 9.87 13.53
C ASP A 124 11.59 8.91 14.58
N ALA A 125 12.00 9.02 15.85
CA ALA A 125 11.49 8.17 16.91
C ALA A 125 9.98 8.36 17.17
N GLU A 126 9.47 9.58 17.00
CA GLU A 126 8.03 9.87 17.12
C GLU A 126 7.26 9.37 15.89
N ALA A 127 7.80 9.54 14.70
CA ALA A 127 7.25 9.00 13.47
C ALA A 127 7.14 7.47 13.56
N GLU A 128 8.20 6.77 13.96
CA GLU A 128 8.23 5.32 14.15
C GLU A 128 7.23 4.86 15.23
N SER A 129 7.07 5.63 16.32
CA SER A 129 6.08 5.34 17.36
C SER A 129 4.65 5.47 16.84
N ALA A 130 4.37 6.51 16.05
CA ALA A 130 3.07 6.73 15.42
C ALA A 130 2.75 5.62 14.42
N ILE A 131 3.71 5.22 13.58
CA ILE A 131 3.56 4.12 12.61
C ILE A 131 3.16 2.84 13.35
N ARG A 132 3.94 2.41 14.34
CA ARG A 132 3.64 1.19 15.13
C ARG A 132 2.28 1.26 15.79
N THR A 133 1.88 2.42 16.29
CA THR A 133 0.58 2.59 16.96
C THR A 133 -0.57 2.46 15.95
N ILE A 134 -0.44 3.02 14.76
CA ILE A 134 -1.43 2.92 13.68
C ILE A 134 -1.56 1.48 13.19
N GLU A 135 -0.45 0.78 12.99
CA GLU A 135 -0.42 -0.63 12.59
C GLU A 135 -1.11 -1.53 13.63
N MET A 136 -0.79 -1.32 14.91
CA MET A 136 -1.45 -2.05 16.01
C MET A 136 -2.95 -1.77 16.05
N PHE A 137 -3.33 -0.50 15.92
CA PHE A 137 -4.73 -0.11 15.89
C PHE A 137 -5.49 -0.73 14.71
N HIS A 138 -4.90 -0.70 13.52
CA HIS A 138 -5.46 -1.38 12.34
C HIS A 138 -5.68 -2.87 12.60
N ARG A 139 -4.68 -3.57 13.13
CA ARG A 139 -4.76 -5.00 13.47
C ARG A 139 -5.89 -5.30 14.44
N ILE A 140 -6.01 -4.54 15.54
CA ILE A 140 -7.06 -4.70 16.55
C ILE A 140 -8.46 -4.54 15.92
N MET A 141 -8.63 -3.52 15.08
CA MET A 141 -9.92 -3.26 14.42
C MET A 141 -10.28 -4.34 13.40
N TRP A 142 -9.29 -4.84 12.67
CA TRP A 142 -9.46 -5.93 11.72
C TRP A 142 -9.85 -7.24 12.40
N GLU A 143 -9.17 -7.63 13.47
CA GLU A 143 -9.48 -8.82 14.26
C GLU A 143 -10.89 -8.75 14.85
N ARG A 144 -11.27 -7.59 15.40
CA ARG A 144 -12.62 -7.34 15.91
C ARG A 144 -13.69 -7.48 14.83
N LYS A 145 -13.46 -6.92 13.64
CA LYS A 145 -14.40 -7.03 12.52
C LYS A 145 -14.60 -8.48 12.12
N ASN A 146 -13.52 -9.23 11.91
CA ASN A 146 -13.58 -10.63 11.50
C ASN A 146 -14.14 -11.57 12.56
N ALA A 147 -13.97 -11.26 13.85
CA ALA A 147 -14.60 -12.00 14.93
C ALA A 147 -16.14 -11.84 14.97
N ASN A 148 -16.65 -10.68 14.52
CA ASN A 148 -18.08 -10.42 14.45
C ASN A 148 -18.75 -11.04 13.21
N GLU A 149 -18.01 -11.21 12.10
CA GLU A 149 -18.52 -11.84 10.87
C GLU A 149 -18.63 -13.38 10.98
N LYS A 150 -18.01 -13.98 11.99
CA LYS A 150 -18.07 -15.43 12.27
C LYS A 150 -19.17 -15.82 13.27
N ARG A 151 -19.97 -14.86 13.73
CA ARG A 151 -21.15 -15.06 14.59
C ARG A 151 -22.44 -14.90 13.81
#